data_97a0d34d623a86c2d728cfd927f2cd5d
#
_entry.id   97a0d34d623a86c2d728cfd927f2cd5d
#
_cell.length_a   1.000
_cell.length_b   1.000
_cell.length_c   1.000
_cell.angle_alpha   90.00
_cell.angle_beta   90.00
_cell.angle_gamma   90.00
#
_symmetry.space_group_name_H-M   'P 1'
#
loop_
_entity.id
_entity.type
_entity.pdbx_description
1 polymer ?
#
loop_
_entity_poly.entity_id
_entity_poly.type
_entity_poly.pdbx_seq_one_letter_code
_entity_poly.pdbx_strand_id
1 'polypeptide(L)'
;MAMDKDSGYAVLGRGTISCGSVIEAYDNKDEVSRLVIEEWSNGYITGLNYALSRTYDITGNIDVGGRSQWILKYCRNNPLKTLSNATEALAYEFKKNQ
;
A
#
# COMPACT_ATOMS: atom_id res chain seq x y z
N MET A 1 -5.63 2.44 15.43
CA MET A 1 -5.82 1.12 14.81
C MET A 1 -5.65 0.03 15.83
N ALA A 2 -6.42 -1.04 15.67
CA ALA A 2 -6.34 -2.19 16.56
C ALA A 2 -5.24 -3.14 16.10
N MET A 3 -4.19 -3.22 16.88
CA MET A 3 -3.10 -4.18 16.69
C MET A 3 -3.03 -5.02 17.95
N ASP A 4 -2.29 -6.13 17.90
CA ASP A 4 -2.08 -6.89 19.12
C ASP A 4 -1.13 -6.13 20.06
N LYS A 5 -0.90 -6.70 21.25
CA LYS A 5 -0.08 -6.04 22.28
C LYS A 5 1.39 -5.85 21.85
N ASP A 6 1.84 -6.55 20.83
CA ASP A 6 3.19 -6.46 20.30
C ASP A 6 3.25 -5.60 19.03
N SER A 7 2.19 -4.87 18.76
CA SER A 7 2.03 -4.01 17.57
C SER A 7 2.05 -4.78 16.26
N GLY A 8 1.77 -6.09 16.33
CA GLY A 8 1.67 -6.94 15.15
C GLY A 8 0.26 -7.00 14.62
N TYR A 9 0.11 -7.31 13.36
CA TYR A 9 -1.18 -7.58 12.76
C TYR A 9 -1.01 -8.51 11.57
N ALA A 10 -2.06 -9.30 11.31
CA ALA A 10 -2.04 -10.23 10.19
C ALA A 10 -2.25 -9.49 8.88
N VAL A 11 -1.41 -9.81 7.89
CA VAL A 11 -1.58 -9.32 6.53
C VAL A 11 -2.19 -10.44 5.71
N LEU A 12 -3.36 -10.19 5.14
CA LEU A 12 -4.09 -11.17 4.36
C LEU A 12 -4.00 -10.85 2.87
N GLY A 13 -3.98 -11.90 2.05
CA GLY A 13 -3.99 -11.74 0.60
C GLY A 13 -2.65 -11.26 0.04
N ARG A 14 -2.72 -10.51 -1.06
CA ARG A 14 -1.54 -10.14 -1.84
C ARG A 14 -0.61 -9.14 -1.18
N GLY A 15 -0.98 -8.59 -0.03
CA GLY A 15 -0.08 -7.69 0.71
C GLY A 15 1.23 -8.32 1.10
N THR A 16 1.30 -9.67 1.13
CA THR A 16 2.53 -10.38 1.50
C THR A 16 3.53 -10.54 0.36
N ILE A 17 3.19 -10.20 -0.88
CA ILE A 17 4.14 -10.34 -1.99
C ILE A 17 5.31 -9.36 -1.83
N SER A 18 6.46 -9.76 -2.36
CA SER A 18 7.66 -8.93 -2.26
C SER A 18 7.59 -7.71 -3.16
N CYS A 19 8.34 -6.68 -2.80
CA CYS A 19 8.53 -5.53 -3.67
C CYS A 19 9.15 -5.94 -5.01
N GLY A 20 9.99 -6.99 -5.01
CA GLY A 20 10.50 -7.54 -6.26
C GLY A 20 9.39 -7.99 -7.20
N SER A 21 8.38 -8.67 -6.64
CA SER A 21 7.22 -9.10 -7.44
C SER A 21 6.38 -7.93 -7.92
N VAL A 22 6.26 -6.89 -7.10
CA VAL A 22 5.56 -5.66 -7.50
C VAL A 22 6.28 -5.03 -8.69
N ILE A 23 7.60 -4.89 -8.61
CA ILE A 23 8.40 -4.32 -9.68
C ILE A 23 8.24 -5.12 -10.97
N GLU A 24 8.31 -6.47 -10.88
CA GLU A 24 8.15 -7.33 -12.06
C GLU A 24 6.80 -7.13 -12.73
N ALA A 25 5.73 -7.02 -11.94
CA ALA A 25 4.39 -6.83 -12.50
C ALA A 25 4.31 -5.56 -13.34
N TYR A 26 4.93 -4.49 -12.87
CA TYR A 26 4.90 -3.22 -13.61
C TYR A 26 5.87 -3.24 -14.79
N ASP A 27 7.07 -3.77 -14.60
CA ASP A 27 8.05 -3.81 -15.68
C ASP A 27 7.63 -4.73 -16.82
N ASN A 28 6.95 -5.84 -16.50
CA ASN A 28 6.46 -6.78 -17.51
C ASN A 28 5.07 -6.42 -18.04
N LYS A 29 4.49 -5.32 -17.56
CA LYS A 29 3.16 -4.84 -17.99
C LYS A 29 2.09 -5.91 -17.82
N ASP A 30 2.17 -6.65 -16.72
CA ASP A 30 1.21 -7.69 -16.37
C ASP A 30 -0.04 -7.05 -15.79
N GLU A 31 -1.06 -6.84 -16.63
CA GLU A 31 -2.26 -6.11 -16.26
C GLU A 31 -3.01 -6.77 -15.10
N VAL A 32 -3.10 -8.08 -15.08
CA VAL A 32 -3.82 -8.79 -14.03
C VAL A 32 -3.10 -8.61 -12.69
N SER A 33 -1.79 -8.81 -12.68
CA SER A 33 -1.01 -8.65 -11.45
C SER A 33 -1.06 -7.22 -10.94
N ARG A 34 -0.97 -6.23 -11.84
CA ARG A 34 -1.07 -4.83 -11.44
C ARG A 34 -2.44 -4.51 -10.81
N LEU A 35 -3.50 -5.03 -11.42
CA LEU A 35 -4.85 -4.80 -10.89
C LEU A 35 -4.99 -5.39 -9.49
N VAL A 36 -4.50 -6.60 -9.28
CA VAL A 36 -4.56 -7.27 -7.98
C VAL A 36 -3.77 -6.47 -6.93
N ILE A 37 -2.59 -5.99 -7.29
CA ILE A 37 -1.76 -5.17 -6.42
C ILE A 37 -2.48 -3.88 -6.03
N GLU A 38 -3.06 -3.19 -7.02
CA GLU A 38 -3.75 -1.93 -6.81
C GLU A 38 -5.00 -2.12 -5.96
N GLU A 39 -5.75 -3.18 -6.22
CA GLU A 39 -6.96 -3.47 -5.44
C GLU A 39 -6.63 -3.81 -3.99
N TRP A 40 -5.57 -4.56 -3.76
CA TRP A 40 -5.16 -4.85 -2.38
C TRP A 40 -4.79 -3.56 -1.64
N SER A 41 -4.00 -2.73 -2.28
CA SER A 41 -3.56 -1.46 -1.71
C SER A 41 -4.74 -0.51 -1.46
N ASN A 42 -5.67 -0.44 -2.41
CA ASN A 42 -6.89 0.36 -2.26
C ASN A 42 -7.71 -0.11 -1.07
N GLY A 43 -7.84 -1.42 -0.88
CA GLY A 43 -8.56 -1.98 0.26
C GLY A 43 -7.92 -1.63 1.59
N TYR A 44 -6.59 -1.70 1.64
CA TYR A 44 -5.84 -1.32 2.84
C TYR A 44 -6.10 0.16 3.18
N ILE A 45 -5.98 1.04 2.19
CA ILE A 45 -6.21 2.48 2.38
C ILE A 45 -7.66 2.75 2.79
N THR A 46 -8.61 2.06 2.15
CA THR A 46 -10.03 2.17 2.50
C THR A 46 -10.25 1.82 3.98
N GLY A 47 -9.61 0.74 4.43
CA GLY A 47 -9.71 0.33 5.83
C GLY A 47 -9.16 1.39 6.78
N LEU A 48 -8.04 2.02 6.42
CA LEU A 48 -7.48 3.10 7.21
C LEU A 48 -8.41 4.32 7.25
N ASN A 49 -8.99 4.68 6.11
CA ASN A 49 -9.92 5.79 6.04
C ASN A 49 -11.12 5.55 6.95
N TYR A 50 -11.59 4.31 7.00
CA TYR A 50 -12.69 3.93 7.88
C TYR A 50 -12.28 3.99 9.35
N ALA A 51 -11.09 3.51 9.67
CA ALA A 51 -10.67 3.32 11.06
C ALA A 51 -10.16 4.60 11.73
N LEU A 52 -9.60 5.53 10.96
CA LEU A 52 -8.99 6.73 11.51
C LEU A 52 -10.01 7.86 11.67
N SER A 53 -10.08 8.43 12.88
CA SER A 53 -10.99 9.53 13.15
C SER A 53 -10.71 10.74 12.27
N ARG A 54 -11.78 11.38 11.78
CA ARG A 54 -11.68 12.62 11.02
C ARG A 54 -10.88 12.50 9.74
N THR A 55 -10.82 11.28 9.20
CA THR A 55 -10.08 11.03 7.97
C THR A 55 -11.04 10.54 6.90
N TYR A 56 -11.24 11.33 5.86
CA TYR A 56 -12.01 10.92 4.70
C TYR A 56 -11.13 10.11 3.74
N ASP A 57 -10.01 10.68 3.34
CA ASP A 57 -9.03 10.00 2.50
C ASP A 57 -7.63 10.37 2.98
N ILE A 58 -6.94 9.39 3.57
CA ILE A 58 -5.62 9.59 4.14
C ILE A 58 -4.59 9.99 3.07
N THR A 59 -4.85 9.64 1.80
CA THR A 59 -3.95 10.00 0.70
C THR A 59 -4.27 11.35 0.06
N GLY A 60 -5.25 12.09 0.60
CA GLY A 60 -5.56 13.43 0.12
C GLY A 60 -6.10 13.48 -1.29
N ASN A 61 -6.89 12.47 -1.67
CA ASN A 61 -7.53 12.36 -2.99
C ASN A 61 -6.56 12.11 -4.15
N ILE A 62 -5.38 11.56 -3.86
CA ILE A 62 -4.47 11.12 -4.91
C ILE A 62 -5.09 9.93 -5.62
N ASP A 63 -5.09 9.93 -6.94
CA ASP A 63 -5.70 8.85 -7.72
C ASP A 63 -4.87 7.57 -7.67
N VAL A 64 -5.45 6.48 -8.23
CA VAL A 64 -4.79 5.17 -8.18
C VAL A 64 -3.45 5.20 -8.92
N GLY A 65 -3.35 5.95 -10.01
CA GLY A 65 -2.09 6.08 -10.74
C GLY A 65 -0.98 6.69 -9.89
N GLY A 66 -1.31 7.77 -9.19
CA GLY A 66 -0.36 8.42 -8.29
C GLY A 66 0.07 7.52 -7.15
N ARG A 67 -0.90 6.83 -6.53
CA ARG A 67 -0.58 5.89 -5.45
C ARG A 67 0.29 4.75 -5.93
N SER A 68 -0.01 4.21 -7.11
CA SER A 68 0.76 3.10 -7.68
C SER A 68 2.20 3.49 -7.98
N GLN A 69 2.40 4.68 -8.52
CA GLN A 69 3.76 5.16 -8.81
C GLN A 69 4.55 5.38 -7.52
N TRP A 70 3.89 5.88 -6.48
CA TRP A 70 4.55 6.05 -5.18
C TRP A 70 5.00 4.70 -4.61
N ILE A 71 4.10 3.70 -4.66
CA ILE A 71 4.41 2.35 -4.17
C ILE A 71 5.54 1.73 -4.98
N LEU A 72 5.50 1.88 -6.30
CA LEU A 72 6.55 1.34 -7.16
C LEU A 72 7.91 1.96 -6.85
N LYS A 73 7.95 3.27 -6.65
CA LYS A 73 9.19 3.96 -6.27
C LYS A 73 9.70 3.46 -4.92
N TYR A 74 8.80 3.30 -3.94
CA TYR A 74 9.17 2.74 -2.64
C TYR A 74 9.78 1.34 -2.82
N CYS A 75 9.14 0.50 -3.62
CA CYS A 75 9.61 -0.86 -3.84
C CYS A 75 10.96 -0.89 -4.55
N ARG A 76 11.18 0.00 -5.51
CA ARG A 76 12.49 0.08 -6.18
C ARG A 76 13.60 0.44 -5.21
N ASN A 77 13.29 1.29 -4.23
CA ASN A 77 14.26 1.68 -3.20
C ASN A 77 14.35 0.67 -2.06
N ASN A 78 13.39 -0.25 -1.97
CA ASN A 78 13.30 -1.21 -0.85
C ASN A 78 12.87 -2.59 -1.37
N PRO A 79 13.68 -3.22 -2.24
CA PRO A 79 13.24 -4.43 -2.95
C PRO A 79 12.98 -5.63 -2.05
N LEU A 80 13.50 -5.64 -0.82
CA LEU A 80 13.31 -6.75 0.11
C LEU A 80 12.08 -6.57 1.01
N LYS A 81 11.37 -5.45 0.88
CA LYS A 81 10.13 -5.23 1.62
C LYS A 81 8.95 -5.84 0.86
N THR A 82 7.75 -5.65 1.39
CA THR A 82 6.54 -6.23 0.80
C THR A 82 5.57 -5.14 0.35
N LEU A 83 4.54 -5.53 -0.38
CA LEU A 83 3.48 -4.62 -0.80
C LEU A 83 2.82 -3.98 0.44
N SER A 84 2.59 -4.75 1.49
CA SER A 84 1.97 -4.18 2.69
C SER A 84 2.88 -3.14 3.34
N ASN A 85 4.19 -3.35 3.35
CA ASN A 85 5.14 -2.35 3.86
C ASN A 85 5.09 -1.07 3.04
N ALA A 86 5.02 -1.21 1.72
CA ALA A 86 4.95 -0.06 0.81
C ALA A 86 3.67 0.73 1.01
N THR A 87 2.53 0.03 1.16
CA THR A 87 1.24 0.68 1.36
C THR A 87 1.18 1.38 2.72
N GLU A 88 1.72 0.74 3.75
CA GLU A 88 1.82 1.35 5.07
C GLU A 88 2.68 2.61 5.03
N ALA A 89 3.80 2.56 4.34
CA ALA A 89 4.69 3.71 4.20
C ALA A 89 4.01 4.86 3.47
N LEU A 90 3.22 4.55 2.42
CA LEU A 90 2.44 5.56 1.70
C LEU A 90 1.47 6.25 2.65
N ALA A 91 0.71 5.47 3.40
CA ALA A 91 -0.25 6.01 4.35
C ALA A 91 0.43 6.90 5.40
N TYR A 92 1.55 6.44 5.92
CA TYR A 92 2.30 7.21 6.92
C TYR A 92 2.80 8.53 6.34
N GLU A 93 3.33 8.51 5.12
CA GLU A 93 3.87 9.70 4.47
C GLU A 93 2.79 10.77 4.29
N PHE A 94 1.62 10.38 3.84
CA PHE A 94 0.54 11.34 3.62
C PHE A 94 -0.16 11.75 4.91
N LYS A 95 -0.21 10.88 5.90
CA LYS A 95 -0.79 11.23 7.19
C LYS A 95 0.01 12.31 7.89
N LYS A 96 1.33 12.24 7.88
CA LYS A 96 2.17 13.21 8.58
C LYS A 96 2.11 14.60 7.96
N ASN A 97 1.64 14.70 6.72
CA ASN A 97 1.54 15.96 5.99
C ASN A 97 0.16 16.62 6.13
N GLN A 98 -0.71 16.08 6.97
CA GLN A 98 -2.04 16.61 7.19
C GLN A 98 -2.13 17.47 8.46
#